data_aede75ade7f03e7f6f7c781d8cdf15c5
#
_entry.id   aede75ade7f03e7f6f7c781d8cdf15c5
#
_cell.length_a   1.000
_cell.length_b   1.000
_cell.length_c   1.000
_cell.angle_alpha   90.00
_cell.angle_beta   90.00
_cell.angle_gamma   90.00
#
_symmetry.space_group_name_H-M   'P 1'
#
loop_
_entity.id
_entity.type
_entity.pdbx_description
1 polymer ?
#
loop_
_entity_poly.entity_id
_entity_poly.type
_entity_poly.pdbx_seq_one_letter_code
_entity_poly.pdbx_strand_id
1 'polypeptide(L)'
;MLAPIARGTWSSISNLAIEAFVNCCDSREQMDIEVEQNKLLLQERTSYFISLLDEYKIPYYSFQNGFFVTLKFANPNPVVEFLMQDHIYTINCNHGVRVAVCSLNKKELLKIANKVKEFIQITCI
;
A
#
# COMPACT_ATOMS: atom_id res chain seq x y z
N MET A 1 0.17 27.82 16.27
CA MET A 1 -0.06 28.20 14.85
C MET A 1 -0.97 27.22 14.06
N LEU A 2 -1.33 26.02 14.59
CA LEU A 2 -2.21 25.06 13.89
C LEU A 2 -3.71 25.30 14.10
N ALA A 3 -4.12 25.85 15.25
CA ALA A 3 -5.53 26.07 15.56
C ALA A 3 -6.31 26.99 14.61
N PRO A 4 -5.74 28.11 14.09
CA PRO A 4 -6.42 28.93 13.11
C PRO A 4 -6.64 28.22 11.76
N ILE A 5 -5.67 27.37 11.34
CA ILE A 5 -5.75 26.61 10.11
C ILE A 5 -6.84 25.55 10.24
N ALA A 6 -6.89 24.80 11.36
CA ALA A 6 -7.92 23.82 11.62
C ALA A 6 -9.34 24.43 11.64
N ARG A 7 -9.51 25.63 12.23
CA ARG A 7 -10.80 26.35 12.22
C ARG A 7 -11.23 26.77 10.82
N GLY A 8 -10.29 27.16 9.97
CA GLY A 8 -10.57 27.57 8.58
C GLY A 8 -10.89 26.41 7.64
N THR A 9 -10.45 25.17 7.97
CA THR A 9 -10.60 24.01 7.09
C THR A 9 -11.67 23.03 7.59
N TRP A 10 -11.63 22.65 8.89
CA TRP A 10 -12.46 21.55 9.44
C TRP A 10 -13.44 21.99 10.52
N SER A 11 -13.41 23.27 10.90
CA SER A 11 -14.26 23.86 11.94
C SER A 11 -14.02 23.29 13.35
N SER A 12 -14.30 22.00 13.57
CA SER A 12 -14.01 21.30 14.82
C SER A 12 -13.72 19.82 14.55
N ILE A 13 -12.87 19.23 15.37
CA ILE A 13 -12.61 17.79 15.35
C ILE A 13 -13.75 17.07 16.06
N SER A 14 -14.12 15.88 15.60
CA SER A 14 -15.14 15.04 16.24
C SER A 14 -14.70 14.69 17.68
N ASN A 15 -15.53 15.03 18.66
CA ASN A 15 -15.29 14.66 20.06
C ASN A 15 -15.19 13.14 20.23
N LEU A 16 -16.01 12.37 19.50
CA LEU A 16 -15.96 10.91 19.52
C LEU A 16 -14.57 10.38 19.07
N ALA A 17 -13.98 10.97 18.03
CA ALA A 17 -12.64 10.58 17.56
C ALA A 17 -11.57 10.92 18.59
N ILE A 18 -11.68 12.07 19.28
CA ILE A 18 -10.75 12.47 20.33
C ILE A 18 -10.89 11.51 21.53
N GLU A 19 -12.08 11.23 22.00
CA GLU A 19 -12.34 10.29 23.11
C GLU A 19 -11.79 8.90 22.80
N ALA A 20 -12.06 8.39 21.60
CA ALA A 20 -11.51 7.09 21.16
C ALA A 20 -9.97 7.09 21.17
N PHE A 21 -9.36 8.15 20.67
CA PHE A 21 -7.90 8.29 20.68
C PHE A 21 -7.32 8.37 22.08
N VAL A 22 -7.94 9.15 22.97
CA VAL A 22 -7.50 9.27 24.39
C VAL A 22 -7.60 7.92 25.08
N ASN A 23 -8.72 7.20 24.92
CA ASN A 23 -8.88 5.86 25.50
C ASN A 23 -7.83 4.85 24.96
N CYS A 24 -7.45 4.95 23.69
CA CYS A 24 -6.33 4.14 23.15
C CYS A 24 -5.00 4.51 23.79
N CYS A 25 -4.75 5.79 24.08
CA CYS A 25 -3.52 6.25 24.73
C CYS A 25 -3.43 5.79 26.19
N ASP A 26 -4.56 5.71 26.90
CA ASP A 26 -4.63 5.21 28.27
C ASP A 26 -4.31 3.71 28.36
N SER A 27 -4.54 2.97 27.30
CA SER A 27 -4.22 1.54 27.13
C SER A 27 -2.93 1.33 26.32
N ARG A 28 -1.87 2.06 26.63
CA ARG A 28 -0.63 2.11 25.84
C ARG A 28 -0.02 0.72 25.60
N GLU A 29 0.01 -0.14 26.60
CA GLU A 29 0.55 -1.50 26.48
C GLU A 29 -0.23 -2.31 25.43
N GLN A 30 -1.56 -2.25 25.45
CA GLN A 30 -2.40 -2.90 24.45
C GLN A 30 -2.16 -2.33 23.05
N MET A 31 -2.03 -1.01 22.93
CA MET A 31 -1.74 -0.35 21.67
C MET A 31 -0.38 -0.78 21.10
N ASP A 32 0.65 -0.88 21.93
CA ASP A 32 1.99 -1.31 21.52
C ASP A 32 1.96 -2.79 21.01
N ILE A 33 1.19 -3.67 21.66
CA ILE A 33 0.97 -5.05 21.21
C ILE A 33 0.30 -5.07 19.82
N GLU A 34 -0.76 -4.30 19.64
CA GLU A 34 -1.49 -4.25 18.35
C GLU A 34 -0.61 -3.67 17.23
N VAL A 35 0.19 -2.65 17.53
CA VAL A 35 1.15 -2.08 16.58
C VAL A 35 2.17 -3.13 16.14
N GLU A 36 2.74 -3.89 17.07
CA GLU A 36 3.69 -4.96 16.73
C GLU A 36 3.03 -6.08 15.90
N GLN A 37 1.82 -6.50 16.25
CA GLN A 37 1.08 -7.49 15.46
C GLN A 37 0.84 -7.00 14.02
N ASN A 38 0.44 -5.73 13.86
CA ASN A 38 0.23 -5.13 12.55
C ASN A 38 1.53 -4.98 11.75
N LYS A 39 2.65 -4.66 12.40
CA LYS A 39 3.98 -4.65 11.76
C LYS A 39 4.35 -6.03 11.22
N LEU A 40 4.19 -7.08 12.04
CA LEU A 40 4.48 -8.46 11.64
C LEU A 40 3.63 -8.89 10.44
N LEU A 41 2.32 -8.61 10.48
CA LEU A 41 1.41 -8.90 9.38
C LEU A 41 1.80 -8.17 8.08
N LEU A 42 2.15 -6.89 8.19
CA LEU A 42 2.59 -6.09 7.05
C LEU A 42 3.91 -6.61 6.49
N GLN A 43 4.85 -6.96 7.35
CA GLN A 43 6.13 -7.54 6.96
C GLN A 43 5.97 -8.88 6.25
N GLU A 44 5.09 -9.75 6.74
CA GLU A 44 4.77 -11.03 6.11
C GLU A 44 4.20 -10.84 4.69
N ARG A 45 3.22 -9.94 4.53
CA ARG A 45 2.61 -9.63 3.23
C ARG A 45 3.63 -9.04 2.25
N THR A 46 4.43 -8.11 2.73
CA THR A 46 5.45 -7.45 1.91
C THR A 46 6.54 -8.42 1.48
N SER A 47 7.09 -9.22 2.40
CA SER A 47 8.10 -10.23 2.08
C SER A 47 7.58 -11.23 1.05
N TYR A 48 6.32 -11.66 1.18
CA TYR A 48 5.68 -12.53 0.21
C TYR A 48 5.56 -11.85 -1.17
N PHE A 49 5.12 -10.59 -1.22
CA PHE A 49 4.99 -9.88 -2.49
C PHE A 49 6.34 -9.65 -3.15
N ILE A 50 7.35 -9.22 -2.40
CA ILE A 50 8.72 -9.04 -2.89
C ILE A 50 9.27 -10.34 -3.46
N SER A 51 9.08 -11.49 -2.78
CA SER A 51 9.53 -12.79 -3.31
C SER A 51 8.90 -13.13 -4.66
N LEU A 52 7.62 -12.79 -4.87
CA LEU A 52 6.96 -12.97 -6.17
C LEU A 52 7.53 -12.04 -7.23
N LEU A 53 7.81 -10.78 -6.89
CA LEU A 53 8.39 -9.82 -7.82
C LEU A 53 9.79 -10.26 -8.27
N ASP A 54 10.61 -10.76 -7.34
CA ASP A 54 11.94 -11.29 -7.62
C ASP A 54 11.87 -12.55 -8.51
N GLU A 55 10.99 -13.51 -8.16
CA GLU A 55 10.76 -14.72 -8.95
C GLU A 55 10.33 -14.39 -10.39
N TYR A 56 9.43 -13.43 -10.56
CA TYR A 56 8.91 -13.04 -11.87
C TYR A 56 9.79 -12.00 -12.58
N LYS A 57 10.89 -11.57 -11.94
CA LYS A 57 11.80 -10.53 -12.45
C LYS A 57 11.10 -9.20 -12.76
N ILE A 58 10.10 -8.86 -11.95
CA ILE A 58 9.38 -7.58 -12.05
C ILE A 58 10.19 -6.52 -11.31
N PRO A 59 10.67 -5.46 -11.97
CA PRO A 59 11.48 -4.44 -11.33
C PRO A 59 10.63 -3.57 -10.38
N TYR A 60 11.18 -3.27 -9.21
CA TYR A 60 10.57 -2.39 -8.21
C TYR A 60 11.60 -1.42 -7.63
N TYR A 61 11.13 -0.34 -6.99
CA TYR A 61 12.00 0.57 -6.25
C TYR A 61 12.40 -0.05 -4.92
N SER A 62 13.62 0.28 -4.47
CA SER A 62 14.13 -0.21 -3.19
C SER A 62 13.09 -0.02 -2.09
N PHE A 63 12.72 -1.11 -1.43
CA PHE A 63 11.74 -1.16 -0.38
C PHE A 63 12.42 -1.59 0.92
N GLN A 64 12.33 -0.77 1.96
CA GLN A 64 12.82 -1.13 3.28
C GLN A 64 11.66 -1.47 4.21
N ASN A 65 10.68 -0.56 4.32
CA ASN A 65 9.49 -0.72 5.14
C ASN A 65 8.37 0.19 4.63
N GLY A 66 7.10 -0.15 4.88
CA GLY A 66 5.98 0.72 4.58
C GLY A 66 4.74 -0.01 4.05
N PHE A 67 3.73 0.76 3.71
CA PHE A 67 2.42 0.28 3.28
C PHE A 67 2.33 0.01 1.77
N PHE A 68 3.29 0.50 0.99
CA PHE A 68 3.22 0.52 -0.47
C PHE A 68 4.52 0.02 -1.09
N VAL A 69 4.41 -0.86 -2.08
CA VAL A 69 5.51 -1.22 -2.98
C VAL A 69 5.27 -0.55 -4.33
N THR A 70 6.31 0.08 -4.89
CA THR A 70 6.21 0.74 -6.20
C THR A 70 6.99 -0.05 -7.24
N LEU A 71 6.30 -0.59 -8.22
CA LEU A 71 6.87 -1.27 -9.39
C LEU A 71 7.44 -0.25 -10.36
N LYS A 72 8.58 -0.55 -10.99
CA LYS A 72 9.22 0.36 -11.94
C LYS A 72 8.66 0.18 -13.34
N PHE A 73 8.11 1.25 -13.89
CA PHE A 73 7.68 1.32 -15.29
C PHE A 73 8.01 2.68 -15.86
N ALA A 74 8.64 2.73 -17.03
CA ALA A 74 8.92 3.99 -17.73
C ALA A 74 7.64 4.74 -18.11
N ASN A 75 6.60 3.99 -18.53
CA ASN A 75 5.25 4.50 -18.75
C ASN A 75 4.25 3.63 -17.97
N PRO A 76 3.76 4.08 -16.81
CA PRO A 76 2.86 3.28 -15.97
C PRO A 76 1.39 3.28 -16.43
N ASN A 77 0.95 4.21 -17.30
CA ASN A 77 -0.45 4.30 -17.72
C ASN A 77 -0.98 2.99 -18.35
N PRO A 78 -0.31 2.38 -19.34
CA PRO A 78 -0.81 1.14 -19.94
C PRO A 78 -0.92 0.00 -18.92
N VAL A 79 -0.01 -0.07 -17.94
CA VAL A 79 -0.06 -1.09 -16.88
C VAL A 79 -1.28 -0.89 -15.99
N VAL A 80 -1.53 0.36 -15.57
CA VAL A 80 -2.70 0.69 -14.74
C VAL A 80 -4.00 0.37 -15.48
N GLU A 81 -4.11 0.75 -16.76
CA GLU A 81 -5.28 0.46 -17.60
C GLU A 81 -5.49 -1.05 -17.78
N PHE A 82 -4.41 -1.80 -18.01
CA PHE A 82 -4.46 -3.26 -18.12
C PHE A 82 -4.97 -3.91 -16.82
N LEU A 83 -4.43 -3.49 -15.67
CA LEU A 83 -4.84 -4.00 -14.36
C LEU A 83 -6.30 -3.64 -14.02
N MET A 84 -6.78 -2.47 -14.44
CA MET A 84 -8.18 -2.05 -14.25
C MET A 84 -9.18 -2.97 -14.94
N GLN A 85 -8.83 -3.60 -16.05
CA GLN A 85 -9.71 -4.57 -16.76
C GLN A 85 -10.04 -5.77 -15.87
N ASP A 86 -9.14 -6.14 -14.95
CA ASP A 86 -9.33 -7.21 -13.97
C ASP A 86 -9.78 -6.71 -12.60
N HIS A 87 -10.30 -5.47 -12.52
CA HIS A 87 -10.72 -4.79 -11.28
C HIS A 87 -9.59 -4.64 -10.26
N ILE A 88 -8.35 -4.50 -10.72
CA ILE A 88 -7.18 -4.21 -9.90
C ILE A 88 -6.88 -2.72 -10.01
N TYR A 89 -7.12 -1.98 -8.93
CA TYR A 89 -6.92 -0.53 -8.88
C TYR A 89 -5.59 -0.19 -8.22
N THR A 90 -4.71 0.44 -8.97
CA THR A 90 -3.37 0.86 -8.54
C THR A 90 -3.17 2.34 -8.81
N ILE A 91 -2.12 2.93 -8.24
CA ILE A 91 -1.85 4.36 -8.39
C ILE A 91 -0.64 4.56 -9.30
N ASN A 92 -0.84 5.36 -10.34
CA ASN A 92 0.24 5.86 -11.18
C ASN A 92 1.11 6.86 -10.39
N CYS A 93 2.42 6.63 -10.32
CA CYS A 93 3.42 7.47 -9.66
C CYS A 93 4.52 7.87 -10.66
N ASN A 94 4.19 8.60 -11.71
CA ASN A 94 5.08 9.11 -12.76
C ASN A 94 5.95 8.03 -13.47
N HIS A 95 6.84 7.37 -12.74
CA HIS A 95 7.72 6.31 -13.25
C HIS A 95 7.48 4.95 -12.57
N GLY A 96 6.28 4.74 -12.08
CA GLY A 96 5.95 3.48 -11.42
C GLY A 96 4.47 3.28 -11.12
N VAL A 97 4.15 2.05 -10.76
CA VAL A 97 2.81 1.63 -10.32
C VAL A 97 2.88 1.28 -8.86
N ARG A 98 2.14 1.99 -8.01
CA ARG A 98 2.12 1.81 -6.58
C ARG A 98 1.03 0.83 -6.15
N VAL A 99 1.44 -0.22 -5.46
CA VAL A 99 0.59 -1.28 -4.90
C VAL A 99 0.49 -1.13 -3.39
N ALA A 100 -0.74 -1.11 -2.86
CA ALA A 100 -1.00 -0.98 -1.42
C ALA A 100 -0.97 -2.35 -0.74
N VAL A 101 0.21 -2.83 -0.35
CA VAL A 101 0.38 -4.15 0.29
C VAL A 101 -0.33 -4.25 1.65
N CYS A 102 -0.58 -3.11 2.31
CA CYS A 102 -1.27 -3.07 3.61
C CYS A 102 -2.73 -3.51 3.54
N SER A 103 -3.42 -3.29 2.42
CA SER A 103 -4.84 -3.56 2.25
C SER A 103 -5.14 -4.88 1.54
N LEU A 104 -4.12 -5.62 1.12
CA LEU A 104 -4.25 -6.81 0.29
C LEU A 104 -3.85 -8.08 1.05
N ASN A 105 -4.54 -9.17 0.78
CA ASN A 105 -4.15 -10.50 1.24
C ASN A 105 -3.20 -11.19 0.24
N LYS A 106 -2.61 -12.33 0.63
CA LYS A 106 -1.65 -13.07 -0.22
C LYS A 106 -2.22 -13.50 -1.57
N LYS A 107 -3.51 -13.85 -1.65
CA LYS A 107 -4.16 -14.25 -2.91
C LYS A 107 -4.27 -13.08 -3.88
N GLU A 108 -4.63 -11.90 -3.35
CA GLU A 108 -4.72 -10.66 -4.12
C GLU A 108 -3.33 -10.20 -4.59
N LEU A 109 -2.32 -10.27 -3.73
CA LEU A 109 -0.93 -9.96 -4.09
C LEU A 109 -0.41 -10.89 -5.19
N LEU A 110 -0.70 -12.19 -5.10
CA LEU A 110 -0.37 -13.16 -6.15
C LEU A 110 -1.09 -12.83 -7.47
N LYS A 111 -2.39 -12.48 -7.41
CA LYS A 111 -3.16 -12.07 -8.60
C LYS A 111 -2.51 -10.87 -9.27
N ILE A 112 -2.12 -9.85 -8.51
CA ILE A 112 -1.45 -8.65 -9.04
C ILE A 112 -0.11 -9.02 -9.68
N ALA A 113 0.74 -9.78 -9.01
CA ALA A 113 2.03 -10.20 -9.54
C ALA A 113 1.89 -10.98 -10.86
N ASN A 114 0.92 -11.90 -10.95
CA ASN A 114 0.64 -12.66 -12.16
C ASN A 114 0.18 -11.75 -13.31
N LYS A 115 -0.71 -10.79 -13.03
CA LYS A 115 -1.20 -9.86 -14.06
C LYS A 115 -0.14 -8.88 -14.55
N VAL A 116 0.72 -8.42 -13.66
CA VAL A 116 1.89 -7.59 -14.06
C VAL A 116 2.86 -8.40 -14.90
N LYS A 117 3.13 -9.67 -14.55
CA LYS A 117 3.96 -10.58 -15.36
C LYS A 117 3.36 -10.77 -16.75
N GLU A 118 2.06 -11.03 -16.83
CA GLU A 118 1.32 -11.17 -18.10
C GLU A 118 1.48 -9.92 -18.96
N PHE A 119 1.28 -8.73 -18.39
CA PHE A 119 1.47 -7.46 -19.08
C PHE A 119 2.89 -7.31 -19.66
N ILE A 120 3.91 -7.61 -18.87
CA ILE A 120 5.31 -7.52 -19.31
C ILE A 120 5.56 -8.48 -20.47
N GLN A 121 5.03 -9.70 -20.43
CA GLN A 121 5.17 -10.69 -21.50
C GLN A 121 4.52 -10.25 -22.81
N ILE A 122 3.35 -9.63 -22.74
CA ILE A 122 2.64 -9.11 -23.92
C ILE A 122 3.36 -7.89 -24.54
N THR A 123 4.01 -7.07 -23.71
CA THR A 123 4.62 -5.81 -24.15
C THR A 123 6.08 -5.99 -24.61
N CYS A 124 6.73 -7.07 -24.22
CA CYS A 124 8.11 -7.40 -24.64
C CYS A 124 8.20 -8.24 -25.92
N ILE A 125 7.08 -8.40 -26.66
CA ILE A 125 7.01 -8.96 -28.01
C ILE A 125 6.98 -7.83 -29.01
#